data_e82f3d8d2332991d514e9a7a77968773
#
_entry.id   e82f3d8d2332991d514e9a7a77968773
#
_cell.length_a   1.000
_cell.length_b   1.000
_cell.length_c   1.000
_cell.angle_alpha   90.00
_cell.angle_beta   90.00
_cell.angle_gamma   90.00
#
_symmetry.space_group_name_H-M   'P 1'
#
loop_
_entity.id
_entity.type
_entity.pdbx_description
1 polymer ?
#
loop_
_entity_poly.entity_id
_entity_poly.type
_entity_poly.pdbx_seq_one_letter_code
_entity_poly.pdbx_strand_id
1 'polypeptide(L)'
;MGQAMTPQSKPNTDDIRIKEIKELVPPAHVFREYPVSNRAAQTTYAARQAIHRILHGADDRLLVVIGPCSIHDYDAAMEYAKRLAKEAEKHAEDLVILMRVYFEKPRTTVGWKGLINDPRLDNTFRINEGIRLARRILLEINEMDLPCATEFLDTITPQYTADLIAWGAIGARTTESQVHRELASGLSCPVGFKNGTDGNMRIAVDAIRSANSPHHFLSVTKSGHTAIVSTMGNEDCHVILRGGKEPNFDAASVDAACAEIAKAGLAARLMVDFSHGNSRKQYKLQMEVCDS
;
A
#
# COMPACT_ATOMS: atom_id res chain seq x y z
N MET A 1 50.65 -49.23 -6.04
CA MET A 1 49.21 -49.14 -5.90
C MET A 1 48.85 -47.70 -5.57
N GLY A 2 48.44 -46.91 -6.58
CA GLY A 2 48.04 -45.54 -6.40
C GLY A 2 46.59 -45.51 -5.89
N GLN A 3 46.35 -44.90 -4.74
CA GLN A 3 44.99 -44.60 -4.26
C GLN A 3 44.40 -43.55 -5.20
N ALA A 4 43.34 -43.93 -5.89
CA ALA A 4 42.51 -42.95 -6.61
C ALA A 4 41.92 -41.96 -5.63
N MET A 5 42.32 -40.69 -5.74
CA MET A 5 41.69 -39.61 -4.98
C MET A 5 40.23 -39.50 -5.41
N THR A 6 39.31 -39.81 -4.51
CA THR A 6 37.89 -39.54 -4.67
C THR A 6 37.72 -38.04 -4.93
N PRO A 7 36.96 -37.64 -5.98
CA PRO A 7 36.72 -36.19 -6.18
C PRO A 7 36.02 -35.62 -4.97
N GLN A 8 36.65 -34.64 -4.29
CA GLN A 8 35.99 -33.91 -3.23
C GLN A 8 34.73 -33.23 -3.84
N SER A 9 33.56 -33.59 -3.35
CA SER A 9 32.32 -32.96 -3.76
C SER A 9 32.41 -31.45 -3.42
N LYS A 10 32.14 -30.63 -4.44
CA LYS A 10 32.12 -29.14 -4.27
C LYS A 10 31.14 -28.77 -3.15
N PRO A 11 31.54 -27.93 -2.18
CA PRO A 11 30.63 -27.50 -1.12
C PRO A 11 29.38 -26.84 -1.71
N ASN A 12 28.21 -27.15 -1.14
CA ASN A 12 26.98 -26.43 -1.49
C ASN A 12 27.03 -25.04 -0.88
N THR A 13 26.87 -23.99 -1.68
CA THR A 13 26.94 -22.58 -1.28
C THR A 13 25.62 -21.84 -1.52
N ASP A 14 24.59 -22.51 -2.05
CA ASP A 14 23.32 -21.93 -2.41
C ASP A 14 22.16 -22.66 -1.70
N ASP A 15 21.10 -21.93 -1.39
CA ASP A 15 19.86 -22.41 -0.74
C ASP A 15 20.05 -23.17 0.60
N ILE A 16 21.21 -23.07 1.23
CA ILE A 16 21.53 -23.83 2.45
C ILE A 16 20.65 -23.50 3.67
N ARG A 17 19.89 -22.40 3.62
CA ARG A 17 18.93 -21.98 4.66
C ARG A 17 17.49 -22.00 4.16
N ILE A 18 17.25 -22.40 2.92
CA ILE A 18 15.91 -22.55 2.37
C ILE A 18 15.41 -23.95 2.69
N LYS A 19 14.32 -24.01 3.46
CA LYS A 19 13.69 -25.29 3.83
C LYS A 19 12.84 -25.87 2.71
N GLU A 20 12.12 -25.00 2.01
CA GLU A 20 11.15 -25.38 0.97
C GLU A 20 10.88 -24.19 0.04
N ILE A 21 10.71 -24.46 -1.24
CA ILE A 21 10.22 -23.52 -2.24
C ILE A 21 8.89 -24.08 -2.78
N LYS A 22 7.84 -23.24 -2.73
CA LYS A 22 6.53 -23.55 -3.35
C LYS A 22 6.21 -22.51 -4.41
N GLU A 23 5.62 -22.95 -5.49
CA GLU A 23 5.18 -22.03 -6.53
C GLU A 23 4.03 -21.14 -6.06
N LEU A 24 4.15 -19.86 -6.35
CA LEU A 24 3.08 -18.90 -6.23
C LEU A 24 2.24 -18.95 -7.51
N VAL A 25 0.92 -19.02 -7.38
CA VAL A 25 0.02 -18.98 -8.54
C VAL A 25 0.29 -17.70 -9.38
N PRO A 26 0.45 -17.79 -10.70
CA PRO A 26 0.67 -16.59 -11.52
C PRO A 26 -0.49 -15.61 -11.44
N PRO A 27 -0.24 -14.28 -11.43
CA PRO A 27 -1.29 -13.25 -11.39
C PRO A 27 -2.37 -13.45 -12.45
N ALA A 28 -2.00 -13.83 -13.67
CA ALA A 28 -2.93 -14.08 -14.77
C ALA A 28 -3.95 -15.21 -14.47
N HIS A 29 -3.60 -16.19 -13.62
CA HIS A 29 -4.56 -17.21 -13.20
C HIS A 29 -5.57 -16.64 -12.21
N VAL A 30 -5.10 -15.86 -11.24
CA VAL A 30 -6.00 -15.21 -10.24
C VAL A 30 -6.93 -14.21 -10.93
N PHE A 31 -6.46 -13.52 -11.98
CA PHE A 31 -7.30 -12.62 -12.79
C PHE A 31 -8.40 -13.34 -13.57
N ARG A 32 -8.15 -14.58 -14.00
CA ARG A 32 -9.19 -15.42 -14.64
C ARG A 32 -10.19 -15.96 -13.64
N GLU A 33 -9.74 -16.29 -12.42
CA GLU A 33 -10.61 -16.75 -11.34
C GLU A 33 -11.49 -15.60 -10.78
N TYR A 34 -10.93 -14.39 -10.69
CA TYR A 34 -11.56 -13.18 -10.18
C TYR A 34 -11.37 -12.02 -11.17
N PRO A 35 -12.06 -12.04 -12.33
CA PRO A 35 -11.95 -10.98 -13.33
C PRO A 35 -12.54 -9.68 -12.80
N VAL A 36 -11.91 -8.55 -13.17
CA VAL A 36 -12.45 -7.23 -12.85
C VAL A 36 -13.74 -7.01 -13.62
N SER A 37 -14.82 -6.69 -12.91
CA SER A 37 -16.07 -6.28 -13.53
C SER A 37 -15.99 -4.83 -14.06
N ASN A 38 -16.84 -4.47 -15.01
CA ASN A 38 -16.91 -3.10 -15.50
C ASN A 38 -17.17 -2.09 -14.38
N ARG A 39 -18.02 -2.45 -13.40
CA ARG A 39 -18.34 -1.60 -12.25
C ARG A 39 -17.12 -1.39 -11.36
N ALA A 40 -16.43 -2.44 -10.96
CA ALA A 40 -15.23 -2.34 -10.13
C ALA A 40 -14.10 -1.55 -10.85
N ALA A 41 -13.92 -1.76 -12.16
CA ALA A 41 -12.97 -0.99 -12.96
C ALA A 41 -13.31 0.50 -12.98
N GLN A 42 -14.60 0.83 -13.18
CA GLN A 42 -15.07 2.22 -13.19
C GLN A 42 -14.93 2.89 -11.83
N THR A 43 -15.26 2.19 -10.73
CA THR A 43 -15.09 2.68 -9.36
C THR A 43 -13.63 3.03 -9.08
N THR A 44 -12.72 2.09 -9.37
CA THR A 44 -11.27 2.31 -9.17
C THR A 44 -10.76 3.47 -10.03
N TYR A 45 -11.13 3.51 -11.32
CA TYR A 45 -10.69 4.54 -12.26
C TYR A 45 -11.20 5.93 -11.85
N ALA A 46 -12.50 6.07 -11.57
CA ALA A 46 -13.11 7.34 -11.18
C ALA A 46 -12.47 7.90 -9.90
N ALA A 47 -12.19 7.04 -8.92
CA ALA A 47 -11.54 7.45 -7.68
C ALA A 47 -10.10 7.92 -7.92
N ARG A 48 -9.30 7.22 -8.75
CA ARG A 48 -7.94 7.67 -9.14
C ARG A 48 -7.98 9.05 -9.77
N GLN A 49 -8.92 9.29 -10.70
CA GLN A 49 -9.08 10.59 -11.34
C GLN A 49 -9.51 11.68 -10.35
N ALA A 50 -10.38 11.38 -9.40
CA ALA A 50 -10.77 12.32 -8.36
C ALA A 50 -9.57 12.69 -7.47
N ILE A 51 -8.79 11.69 -7.02
CA ILE A 51 -7.60 11.92 -6.19
C ILE A 51 -6.54 12.72 -6.97
N HIS A 52 -6.30 12.40 -8.24
CA HIS A 52 -5.42 13.19 -9.09
C HIS A 52 -5.85 14.67 -9.11
N ARG A 53 -7.14 14.96 -9.36
CA ARG A 53 -7.65 16.35 -9.36
C ARG A 53 -7.49 17.02 -8.00
N ILE A 54 -7.72 16.32 -6.89
CA ILE A 54 -7.49 16.86 -5.53
C ILE A 54 -6.02 17.23 -5.34
N LEU A 55 -5.10 16.35 -5.69
CA LEU A 55 -3.66 16.58 -5.57
C LEU A 55 -3.16 17.75 -6.44
N HIS A 56 -3.80 17.98 -7.59
CA HIS A 56 -3.46 19.07 -8.51
C HIS A 56 -4.34 20.33 -8.33
N GLY A 57 -5.22 20.36 -7.33
CA GLY A 57 -6.03 21.54 -6.98
C GLY A 57 -7.20 21.82 -7.93
N ALA A 58 -7.63 20.85 -8.70
CA ALA A 58 -8.77 20.91 -9.61
C ALA A 58 -10.07 20.32 -9.02
N ASP A 59 -10.02 19.82 -7.79
CA ASP A 59 -11.15 19.32 -7.00
C ASP A 59 -10.89 19.73 -5.55
N ASP A 60 -11.84 20.38 -4.89
CA ASP A 60 -11.71 20.92 -3.53
C ASP A 60 -12.23 20.00 -2.45
N ARG A 61 -12.76 18.81 -2.82
CA ARG A 61 -13.16 17.79 -1.85
C ARG A 61 -11.97 17.26 -1.08
N LEU A 62 -12.23 16.77 0.14
CA LEU A 62 -11.23 16.12 0.96
C LEU A 62 -11.15 14.60 0.64
N LEU A 63 -9.92 14.10 0.49
CA LEU A 63 -9.67 12.68 0.40
C LEU A 63 -9.66 12.04 1.81
N VAL A 64 -10.53 11.07 2.03
CA VAL A 64 -10.62 10.32 3.29
C VAL A 64 -10.35 8.84 3.06
N VAL A 65 -9.34 8.30 3.76
CA VAL A 65 -9.04 6.86 3.79
C VAL A 65 -9.36 6.32 5.18
N ILE A 66 -10.43 5.54 5.28
CA ILE A 66 -10.96 5.07 6.57
C ILE A 66 -11.30 3.57 6.52
N GLY A 67 -11.00 2.85 7.60
CA GLY A 67 -11.29 1.41 7.68
C GLY A 67 -10.57 0.71 8.82
N PRO A 68 -10.71 -0.61 8.92
CA PRO A 68 -10.06 -1.42 9.93
C PRO A 68 -8.53 -1.27 9.92
N CYS A 69 -7.87 -1.54 11.06
CA CYS A 69 -6.41 -1.54 11.13
C CYS A 69 -5.77 -2.55 10.16
N SER A 70 -6.40 -3.71 9.99
CA SER A 70 -6.11 -4.72 8.96
C SER A 70 -7.33 -5.56 8.68
N ILE A 71 -7.43 -6.04 7.45
CA ILE A 71 -8.43 -7.05 7.10
C ILE A 71 -7.90 -8.41 7.53
N HIS A 72 -8.68 -9.14 8.31
CA HIS A 72 -8.35 -10.50 8.78
C HIS A 72 -9.57 -11.43 8.73
N ASP A 73 -10.76 -10.87 8.54
CA ASP A 73 -12.02 -11.59 8.46
C ASP A 73 -12.83 -11.03 7.28
N TYR A 74 -13.32 -11.93 6.43
CA TYR A 74 -14.06 -11.56 5.23
C TYR A 74 -15.42 -10.94 5.57
N ASP A 75 -16.21 -11.58 6.46
CA ASP A 75 -17.58 -11.14 6.74
C ASP A 75 -17.58 -9.78 7.44
N ALA A 76 -16.66 -9.59 8.40
CA ALA A 76 -16.46 -8.31 9.06
C ALA A 76 -16.05 -7.21 8.08
N ALA A 77 -15.18 -7.52 7.11
CA ALA A 77 -14.77 -6.55 6.07
C ALA A 77 -15.95 -6.14 5.19
N MET A 78 -16.78 -7.12 4.76
CA MET A 78 -17.93 -6.85 3.92
C MET A 78 -19.06 -6.11 4.67
N GLU A 79 -19.27 -6.40 5.96
CA GLU A 79 -20.18 -5.63 6.79
C GLU A 79 -19.75 -4.18 6.93
N TYR A 80 -18.44 -3.96 7.20
CA TYR A 80 -17.88 -2.61 7.27
C TYR A 80 -18.04 -1.87 5.95
N ALA A 81 -17.71 -2.51 4.83
CA ALA A 81 -17.82 -1.93 3.49
C ALA A 81 -19.26 -1.48 3.18
N LYS A 82 -20.26 -2.32 3.47
CA LYS A 82 -21.68 -1.98 3.25
C LYS A 82 -22.14 -0.75 4.04
N ARG A 83 -21.63 -0.58 5.26
CA ARG A 83 -21.93 0.60 6.09
C ARG A 83 -21.21 1.83 5.54
N LEU A 84 -19.91 1.69 5.22
CA LEU A 84 -19.11 2.80 4.72
C LEU A 84 -19.56 3.30 3.35
N ALA A 85 -20.00 2.40 2.46
CA ALA A 85 -20.53 2.78 1.15
C ALA A 85 -21.71 3.77 1.24
N LYS A 86 -22.60 3.58 2.22
CA LYS A 86 -23.73 4.49 2.47
C LYS A 86 -23.27 5.86 2.94
N GLU A 87 -22.25 5.92 3.80
CA GLU A 87 -21.68 7.19 4.25
C GLU A 87 -20.89 7.86 3.11
N ALA A 88 -20.19 7.09 2.28
CA ALA A 88 -19.50 7.62 1.12
C ALA A 88 -20.46 8.26 0.11
N GLU A 89 -21.60 7.64 -0.17
CA GLU A 89 -22.64 8.20 -1.01
C GLU A 89 -23.23 9.50 -0.42
N LYS A 90 -23.53 9.49 0.88
CA LYS A 90 -24.11 10.63 1.59
C LYS A 90 -23.22 11.87 1.61
N HIS A 91 -21.92 11.70 1.63
CA HIS A 91 -20.92 12.76 1.71
C HIS A 91 -20.16 13.00 0.40
N ALA A 92 -20.64 12.48 -0.74
CA ALA A 92 -19.94 12.51 -2.02
C ALA A 92 -19.70 13.94 -2.57
N GLU A 93 -20.46 14.95 -2.13
CA GLU A 93 -20.29 16.33 -2.55
C GLU A 93 -19.02 16.96 -1.93
N ASP A 94 -18.68 16.60 -0.68
CA ASP A 94 -17.58 17.20 0.07
C ASP A 94 -16.36 16.27 0.20
N LEU A 95 -16.56 14.95 0.15
CA LEU A 95 -15.55 13.95 0.48
C LEU A 95 -15.39 12.92 -0.65
N VAL A 96 -14.15 12.53 -0.88
CA VAL A 96 -13.80 11.33 -1.63
C VAL A 96 -13.38 10.26 -0.64
N ILE A 97 -14.30 9.35 -0.30
CA ILE A 97 -14.09 8.33 0.74
C ILE A 97 -13.64 7.02 0.12
N LEU A 98 -12.49 6.50 0.58
CA LEU A 98 -11.97 5.19 0.22
C LEU A 98 -11.97 4.28 1.45
N MET A 99 -12.32 3.01 1.24
CA MET A 99 -12.13 2.02 2.30
C MET A 99 -10.66 1.62 2.42
N ARG A 100 -10.13 1.73 3.63
CA ARG A 100 -8.80 1.22 3.97
C ARG A 100 -8.83 -0.29 4.06
N VAL A 101 -8.16 -0.97 3.10
CA VAL A 101 -8.13 -2.43 2.96
C VAL A 101 -6.68 -2.90 3.02
N TYR A 102 -6.13 -3.01 4.23
CA TYR A 102 -4.74 -3.40 4.46
C TYR A 102 -4.66 -4.89 4.77
N PHE A 103 -4.02 -5.63 3.88
CA PHE A 103 -3.84 -7.09 3.96
C PHE A 103 -2.50 -7.51 4.53
N GLU A 104 -1.52 -6.62 4.56
CA GLU A 104 -0.15 -6.89 4.95
C GLU A 104 0.22 -6.05 6.17
N LYS A 105 1.06 -6.61 7.03
CA LYS A 105 1.49 -5.98 8.28
C LYS A 105 3.01 -5.95 8.38
N PRO A 106 3.63 -4.75 8.34
CA PRO A 106 5.05 -4.62 8.63
C PRO A 106 5.32 -4.98 10.08
N ARG A 107 6.24 -5.90 10.30
CA ARG A 107 6.63 -6.35 11.65
C ARG A 107 8.08 -6.00 11.92
N THR A 108 8.34 -5.40 13.07
CA THR A 108 9.71 -5.09 13.50
C THR A 108 10.46 -6.35 13.90
N THR A 109 9.75 -7.34 14.49
CA THR A 109 10.29 -8.65 14.84
C THR A 109 9.49 -9.75 14.15
N VAL A 110 8.84 -10.64 14.89
CA VAL A 110 7.97 -11.71 14.40
C VAL A 110 6.51 -11.42 14.73
N GLY A 111 5.59 -12.06 14.03
CA GLY A 111 4.16 -11.92 14.25
C GLY A 111 3.37 -12.18 12.98
N TRP A 112 2.06 -12.19 13.07
CA TRP A 112 1.18 -12.35 11.92
C TRP A 112 1.42 -11.25 10.88
N LYS A 113 1.76 -11.66 9.65
CA LYS A 113 2.16 -10.77 8.56
C LYS A 113 0.98 -10.23 7.73
N GLY A 114 -0.23 -10.64 8.05
CA GLY A 114 -1.44 -10.21 7.36
C GLY A 114 -2.17 -11.34 6.63
N LEU A 115 -3.35 -11.01 6.11
CA LEU A 115 -4.27 -11.97 5.48
C LEU A 115 -3.65 -12.68 4.27
N ILE A 116 -2.84 -11.99 3.47
CA ILE A 116 -2.19 -12.62 2.30
C ILE A 116 -1.25 -13.73 2.75
N ASN A 117 -0.44 -13.50 3.78
CA ASN A 117 0.57 -14.47 4.23
C ASN A 117 -0.02 -15.62 5.03
N ASP A 118 -1.01 -15.34 5.87
CA ASP A 118 -1.63 -16.32 6.79
C ASP A 118 -3.13 -16.03 6.95
N PRO A 119 -3.94 -16.42 5.92
CA PRO A 119 -5.36 -16.07 5.85
C PRO A 119 -6.22 -16.73 6.94
N ARG A 120 -5.73 -17.81 7.54
CA ARG A 120 -6.46 -18.59 8.56
C ARG A 120 -6.01 -18.28 9.99
N LEU A 121 -5.00 -17.44 10.18
CA LEU A 121 -4.41 -17.13 11.49
C LEU A 121 -3.89 -18.36 12.25
N ASP A 122 -3.50 -19.41 11.53
CA ASP A 122 -3.11 -20.72 12.06
C ASP A 122 -1.65 -21.11 11.79
N ASN A 123 -0.86 -20.17 11.23
CA ASN A 123 0.52 -20.34 10.82
C ASN A 123 0.75 -21.42 9.75
N THR A 124 -0.27 -21.73 8.96
CA THR A 124 -0.13 -22.63 7.80
C THR A 124 0.40 -21.93 6.56
N PHE A 125 0.42 -20.60 6.55
CA PHE A 125 0.96 -19.76 5.49
C PHE A 125 0.45 -20.13 4.08
N ARG A 126 -0.85 -20.25 3.96
CA ARG A 126 -1.53 -20.56 2.68
C ARG A 126 -1.61 -19.34 1.77
N ILE A 127 -0.46 -18.85 1.33
CA ILE A 127 -0.33 -17.57 0.60
C ILE A 127 -1.17 -17.56 -0.67
N ASN A 128 -1.22 -18.67 -1.42
CA ASN A 128 -2.07 -18.80 -2.62
C ASN A 128 -3.58 -18.65 -2.33
N GLU A 129 -4.03 -19.04 -1.14
CA GLU A 129 -5.40 -18.80 -0.66
C GLU A 129 -5.58 -17.34 -0.25
N GLY A 130 -4.61 -16.78 0.47
CA GLY A 130 -4.64 -15.40 0.95
C GLY A 130 -4.70 -14.37 -0.18
N ILE A 131 -3.94 -14.58 -1.26
CA ILE A 131 -3.97 -13.73 -2.46
C ILE A 131 -5.35 -13.74 -3.13
N ARG A 132 -5.94 -14.93 -3.31
CA ARG A 132 -7.29 -15.05 -3.89
C ARG A 132 -8.33 -14.35 -3.04
N LEU A 133 -8.26 -14.55 -1.72
CA LEU A 133 -9.19 -13.91 -0.78
C LEU A 133 -9.03 -12.39 -0.79
N ALA A 134 -7.80 -11.88 -0.80
CA ALA A 134 -7.54 -10.44 -0.88
C ALA A 134 -8.12 -9.83 -2.17
N ARG A 135 -7.88 -10.46 -3.33
CA ARG A 135 -8.43 -9.99 -4.61
C ARG A 135 -9.96 -10.03 -4.62
N ARG A 136 -10.57 -11.11 -4.11
CA ARG A 136 -12.02 -11.24 -3.99
C ARG A 136 -12.62 -10.11 -3.14
N ILE A 137 -12.06 -9.83 -1.98
CA ILE A 137 -12.50 -8.74 -1.10
C ILE A 137 -12.44 -7.39 -1.82
N LEU A 138 -11.32 -7.09 -2.49
CA LEU A 138 -11.17 -5.85 -3.25
C LEU A 138 -12.20 -5.72 -4.37
N LEU A 139 -12.45 -6.80 -5.11
CA LEU A 139 -13.42 -6.82 -6.19
C LEU A 139 -14.83 -6.51 -5.66
N GLU A 140 -15.27 -7.24 -4.63
CA GLU A 140 -16.61 -7.09 -4.07
C GLU A 140 -16.84 -5.71 -3.42
N ILE A 141 -15.81 -5.11 -2.80
CA ILE A 141 -15.90 -3.75 -2.26
C ILE A 141 -16.02 -2.72 -3.37
N ASN A 142 -15.20 -2.82 -4.44
CA ASN A 142 -15.31 -1.90 -5.58
C ASN A 142 -16.66 -2.05 -6.31
N GLU A 143 -17.28 -3.23 -6.31
CA GLU A 143 -18.64 -3.45 -6.85
C GLU A 143 -19.76 -2.79 -6.03
N MET A 144 -19.46 -2.32 -4.82
CA MET A 144 -20.36 -1.48 -4.01
C MET A 144 -20.19 0.02 -4.29
N ASP A 145 -19.45 0.43 -5.34
CA ASP A 145 -19.04 1.81 -5.64
C ASP A 145 -18.18 2.42 -4.54
N LEU A 146 -17.51 1.58 -3.74
CA LEU A 146 -16.60 2.00 -2.68
C LEU A 146 -15.15 1.70 -3.09
N PRO A 147 -14.36 2.74 -3.46
CA PRO A 147 -12.99 2.51 -3.88
C PRO A 147 -12.09 2.09 -2.72
N CYS A 148 -11.05 1.33 -3.03
CA CYS A 148 -10.15 0.73 -2.06
C CYS A 148 -8.80 1.43 -1.98
N ALA A 149 -8.29 1.56 -0.74
CA ALA A 149 -6.94 2.02 -0.44
C ALA A 149 -6.16 0.94 0.30
N THR A 150 -4.86 0.76 0.00
CA THR A 150 -4.02 -0.24 0.68
C THR A 150 -2.64 0.31 1.03
N GLU A 151 -1.85 -0.46 1.80
CA GLU A 151 -0.41 -0.24 1.95
C GLU A 151 0.31 -1.28 1.11
N PHE A 152 1.24 -0.85 0.26
CA PHE A 152 2.10 -1.74 -0.50
C PHE A 152 3.35 -2.07 0.32
N LEU A 153 3.43 -3.28 0.84
CA LEU A 153 4.56 -3.76 1.64
C LEU A 153 5.42 -4.75 0.85
N ASP A 154 4.83 -5.80 0.30
CA ASP A 154 5.49 -6.73 -0.60
C ASP A 154 5.53 -6.16 -2.03
N THR A 155 6.62 -6.41 -2.77
CA THR A 155 6.81 -5.88 -4.12
C THR A 155 6.18 -6.73 -5.22
N ILE A 156 5.70 -7.93 -4.89
CA ILE A 156 5.04 -8.86 -5.81
C ILE A 156 3.52 -8.78 -5.71
N THR A 157 2.96 -8.60 -4.51
CA THR A 157 1.51 -8.54 -4.27
C THR A 157 0.78 -7.49 -5.12
N PRO A 158 1.37 -6.33 -5.50
CA PRO A 158 0.73 -5.39 -6.41
C PRO A 158 0.36 -6.00 -7.77
N GLN A 159 1.09 -7.01 -8.24
CA GLN A 159 0.78 -7.69 -9.51
C GLN A 159 -0.56 -8.42 -9.47
N TYR A 160 -1.08 -8.72 -8.28
CA TYR A 160 -2.36 -9.42 -8.06
C TYR A 160 -3.52 -8.49 -7.74
N THR A 161 -3.25 -7.28 -7.22
CA THR A 161 -4.27 -6.46 -6.56
C THR A 161 -4.31 -5.00 -7.03
N ALA A 162 -3.23 -4.48 -7.61
CA ALA A 162 -3.11 -3.03 -7.87
C ALA A 162 -4.16 -2.49 -8.86
N ASP A 163 -4.71 -3.33 -9.73
CA ASP A 163 -5.79 -2.95 -10.66
C ASP A 163 -7.12 -2.62 -9.96
N LEU A 164 -7.28 -3.02 -8.69
CA LEU A 164 -8.45 -2.76 -7.84
C LEU A 164 -8.17 -1.75 -6.72
N ILE A 165 -7.00 -1.12 -6.72
CA ILE A 165 -6.59 -0.13 -5.73
C ILE A 165 -6.63 1.27 -6.32
N ALA A 166 -7.37 2.17 -5.65
CA ALA A 166 -7.49 3.56 -6.06
C ALA A 166 -6.41 4.47 -5.44
N TRP A 167 -5.88 4.11 -4.27
CA TRP A 167 -4.83 4.84 -3.58
C TRP A 167 -3.94 3.89 -2.77
N GLY A 168 -2.63 4.13 -2.77
CA GLY A 168 -1.66 3.32 -2.04
C GLY A 168 -0.84 4.11 -1.04
N ALA A 169 -0.45 3.48 0.08
CA ALA A 169 0.53 4.03 1.01
C ALA A 169 1.84 3.27 0.96
N ILE A 170 2.95 3.99 1.17
CA ILE A 170 4.24 3.42 1.58
C ILE A 170 4.44 3.74 3.05
N GLY A 171 4.63 2.71 3.87
CA GLY A 171 4.72 2.82 5.32
C GLY A 171 6.01 3.48 5.79
N ALA A 172 6.01 4.03 7.02
CA ALA A 172 7.16 4.74 7.59
C ALA A 172 8.45 3.90 7.67
N ARG A 173 8.36 2.56 7.71
CA ARG A 173 9.52 1.66 7.73
C ARG A 173 10.07 1.35 6.34
N THR A 174 9.31 1.66 5.29
CA THR A 174 9.65 1.36 3.90
C THR A 174 9.84 2.60 3.04
N THR A 175 9.53 3.79 3.55
CA THR A 175 9.72 5.07 2.84
C THR A 175 11.19 5.31 2.42
N GLU A 176 12.17 4.84 3.18
CA GLU A 176 13.60 4.92 2.82
C GLU A 176 14.04 3.84 1.82
N SER A 177 13.23 2.80 1.62
CA SER A 177 13.58 1.67 0.78
C SER A 177 13.55 2.04 -0.70
N GLN A 178 14.67 1.84 -1.40
CA GLN A 178 14.79 2.06 -2.83
C GLN A 178 13.75 1.26 -3.62
N VAL A 179 13.57 -0.02 -3.31
CA VAL A 179 12.64 -0.88 -4.06
C VAL A 179 11.17 -0.45 -3.91
N HIS A 180 10.80 0.18 -2.79
CA HIS A 180 9.45 0.73 -2.61
C HIS A 180 9.25 2.05 -3.36
N ARG A 181 10.29 2.87 -3.49
CA ARG A 181 10.27 4.09 -4.31
C ARG A 181 10.19 3.76 -5.79
N GLU A 182 10.95 2.77 -6.25
CA GLU A 182 10.89 2.20 -7.60
C GLU A 182 9.50 1.61 -7.89
N LEU A 183 8.95 0.81 -6.97
CA LEU A 183 7.59 0.28 -7.07
C LEU A 183 6.57 1.41 -7.24
N ALA A 184 6.60 2.43 -6.38
CA ALA A 184 5.67 3.55 -6.41
C ALA A 184 5.72 4.32 -7.73
N SER A 185 6.90 4.42 -8.37
CA SER A 185 7.08 5.08 -9.68
C SER A 185 6.30 4.42 -10.82
N GLY A 186 5.91 3.16 -10.66
CA GLY A 186 5.18 2.36 -11.66
C GLY A 186 3.74 2.03 -11.28
N LEU A 187 3.29 2.40 -10.09
CA LEU A 187 1.90 2.16 -9.68
C LEU A 187 0.94 3.08 -10.45
N SER A 188 -0.18 2.53 -10.88
CA SER A 188 -1.23 3.24 -11.61
C SER A 188 -2.20 3.99 -10.70
N CYS A 189 -1.86 4.21 -9.45
CA CYS A 189 -2.65 4.95 -8.48
C CYS A 189 -1.79 5.98 -7.76
N PRO A 190 -2.39 7.05 -7.21
CA PRO A 190 -1.72 7.97 -6.29
C PRO A 190 -1.11 7.25 -5.09
N VAL A 191 0.07 7.71 -4.64
CA VAL A 191 0.83 7.06 -3.55
C VAL A 191 1.23 8.07 -2.48
N GLY A 192 0.82 7.80 -1.23
CA GLY A 192 1.24 8.56 -0.06
C GLY A 192 2.46 7.93 0.62
N PHE A 193 3.52 8.72 0.83
CA PHE A 193 4.70 8.31 1.59
C PHE A 193 4.64 8.85 3.02
N LYS A 194 4.66 7.95 4.01
CA LYS A 194 4.68 8.35 5.43
C LYS A 194 6.04 8.88 5.82
N ASN A 195 6.06 9.95 6.62
CA ASN A 195 7.27 10.40 7.29
C ASN A 195 7.84 9.27 8.18
N GLY A 196 9.12 9.36 8.52
CA GLY A 196 9.82 8.37 9.34
C GLY A 196 9.15 8.12 10.69
N THR A 197 9.48 6.99 11.30
CA THR A 197 8.95 6.63 12.64
C THR A 197 9.42 7.58 13.74
N ASP A 198 10.51 8.31 13.52
CA ASP A 198 11.06 9.36 14.36
C ASP A 198 10.47 10.76 14.11
N GLY A 199 9.66 10.90 13.06
CA GLY A 199 9.06 12.16 12.62
C GLY A 199 9.78 12.82 11.42
N ASN A 200 10.86 12.23 10.91
CA ASN A 200 11.66 12.79 9.83
C ASN A 200 10.85 12.92 8.54
N MET A 201 10.67 14.17 8.08
CA MET A 201 9.95 14.52 6.86
C MET A 201 10.78 14.36 5.60
N ARG A 202 12.08 14.64 5.69
CA ARG A 202 13.00 14.64 4.54
C ARG A 202 12.96 13.32 3.77
N ILE A 203 12.87 12.19 4.49
CA ILE A 203 12.82 10.87 3.84
C ILE A 203 11.59 10.68 2.94
N ALA A 204 10.44 11.27 3.33
CA ALA A 204 9.22 11.23 2.52
C ALA A 204 9.33 12.17 1.30
N VAL A 205 9.92 13.35 1.46
CA VAL A 205 10.20 14.29 0.35
C VAL A 205 11.16 13.66 -0.65
N ASP A 206 12.26 13.06 -0.19
CA ASP A 206 13.21 12.36 -1.05
C ASP A 206 12.56 11.15 -1.76
N ALA A 207 11.66 10.44 -1.08
CA ALA A 207 10.91 9.32 -1.66
C ALA A 207 9.98 9.78 -2.81
N ILE A 208 9.28 10.89 -2.63
CA ILE A 208 8.41 11.46 -3.68
C ILE A 208 9.25 11.87 -4.89
N ARG A 209 10.36 12.59 -4.69
CA ARG A 209 11.26 12.97 -5.80
C ARG A 209 11.78 11.76 -6.57
N SER A 210 12.14 10.70 -5.85
CA SER A 210 12.54 9.44 -6.46
C SER A 210 11.38 8.81 -7.25
N ALA A 211 10.20 8.64 -6.62
CA ALA A 211 9.06 7.99 -7.26
C ALA A 211 8.48 8.78 -8.46
N ASN A 212 8.68 10.09 -8.50
CA ASN A 212 8.28 10.92 -9.65
C ASN A 212 9.21 10.74 -10.87
N SER A 213 10.33 10.06 -10.70
CA SER A 213 11.31 9.82 -11.77
C SER A 213 11.13 8.43 -12.39
N PRO A 214 11.54 8.24 -13.67
CA PRO A 214 11.60 6.91 -14.29
C PRO A 214 12.62 6.01 -13.60
N HIS A 215 12.31 4.71 -13.51
CA HIS A 215 13.18 3.69 -12.93
C HIS A 215 13.24 2.43 -13.78
N HIS A 216 14.31 1.64 -13.58
CA HIS A 216 14.47 0.29 -14.13
C HIS A 216 14.80 -0.67 -13.01
N PHE A 217 13.98 -1.69 -12.77
CA PHE A 217 14.17 -2.62 -11.66
C PHE A 217 13.63 -4.02 -11.96
N LEU A 218 13.96 -4.97 -11.08
CA LEU A 218 13.53 -6.36 -11.21
C LEU A 218 12.14 -6.54 -10.59
N SER A 219 11.26 -7.20 -11.32
CA SER A 219 9.90 -7.52 -10.85
C SER A 219 9.41 -8.80 -11.53
N VAL A 220 8.11 -9.06 -11.44
CA VAL A 220 7.43 -10.18 -12.10
C VAL A 220 6.34 -9.70 -13.04
N THR A 221 6.13 -10.44 -14.12
CA THR A 221 5.03 -10.20 -15.07
C THR A 221 3.72 -10.77 -14.56
N LYS A 222 2.60 -10.43 -15.23
CA LYS A 222 1.29 -11.07 -14.96
C LYS A 222 1.28 -12.57 -15.20
N SER A 223 2.19 -13.10 -16.04
CA SER A 223 2.38 -14.55 -16.26
C SER A 223 3.28 -15.22 -15.21
N GLY A 224 3.80 -14.48 -14.23
CA GLY A 224 4.61 -15.00 -13.14
C GLY A 224 6.10 -15.13 -13.45
N HIS A 225 6.57 -14.64 -14.59
CA HIS A 225 7.97 -14.67 -14.96
C HIS A 225 8.70 -13.45 -14.41
N THR A 226 9.95 -13.62 -14.01
CA THR A 226 10.84 -12.50 -13.68
C THR A 226 11.05 -11.60 -14.89
N ALA A 227 11.14 -10.31 -14.66
CA ALA A 227 11.23 -9.29 -15.70
C ALA A 227 12.03 -8.08 -15.25
N ILE A 228 12.55 -7.33 -16.24
CA ILE A 228 13.01 -5.96 -16.06
C ILE A 228 11.80 -5.05 -16.33
N VAL A 229 11.45 -4.23 -15.35
CA VAL A 229 10.37 -3.25 -15.47
C VAL A 229 10.97 -1.87 -15.65
N SER A 230 10.45 -1.09 -16.61
CA SER A 230 10.78 0.32 -16.81
C SER A 230 9.53 1.14 -16.54
N THR A 231 9.64 2.16 -15.69
CA THR A 231 8.55 3.04 -15.28
C THR A 231 8.70 4.44 -15.85
N MET A 232 7.64 5.23 -15.82
CA MET A 232 7.64 6.62 -16.28
C MET A 232 7.74 7.62 -15.13
N GLY A 233 7.65 7.17 -13.88
CA GLY A 233 7.43 8.00 -12.71
C GLY A 233 5.95 8.15 -12.39
N ASN A 234 5.65 8.57 -11.15
CA ASN A 234 4.30 8.76 -10.63
C ASN A 234 4.17 10.16 -10.03
N GLU A 235 3.52 11.07 -10.76
CA GLU A 235 3.33 12.47 -10.38
C GLU A 235 2.35 12.69 -9.22
N ASP A 236 1.57 11.66 -8.89
CA ASP A 236 0.55 11.70 -7.83
C ASP A 236 1.08 11.25 -6.47
N CYS A 237 2.41 11.30 -6.27
CA CYS A 237 3.02 11.01 -4.99
C CYS A 237 2.93 12.20 -4.03
N HIS A 238 2.60 11.95 -2.75
CA HIS A 238 2.44 12.99 -1.74
C HIS A 238 2.88 12.50 -0.34
N VAL A 239 2.99 13.42 0.60
CA VAL A 239 3.40 13.14 1.99
C VAL A 239 2.21 12.72 2.83
N ILE A 240 2.45 11.81 3.79
CA ILE A 240 1.52 11.49 4.88
C ILE A 240 2.21 11.83 6.22
N LEU A 241 1.62 12.76 6.97
CA LEU A 241 2.01 13.08 8.34
C LEU A 241 1.43 12.04 9.31
N ARG A 242 2.29 11.19 9.89
CA ARG A 242 1.87 10.11 10.78
C ARG A 242 2.32 10.27 12.23
N GLY A 243 2.88 11.45 12.57
CA GLY A 243 3.58 11.68 13.82
C GLY A 243 4.95 10.98 13.87
N GLY A 244 5.65 11.23 14.93
CA GLY A 244 6.94 10.63 15.26
C GLY A 244 7.03 10.31 16.74
N LYS A 245 8.05 10.85 17.42
CA LYS A 245 8.12 10.92 18.88
C LYS A 245 7.00 11.79 19.44
N GLU A 246 6.72 12.89 18.73
CA GLU A 246 5.61 13.79 19.00
C GLU A 246 4.60 13.75 17.82
N PRO A 247 3.33 14.10 18.06
CA PRO A 247 2.35 14.34 17.00
C PRO A 247 2.81 15.42 16.03
N ASN A 248 2.30 15.42 14.80
CA ASN A 248 2.58 16.41 13.76
C ASN A 248 1.34 16.75 12.90
N PHE A 249 0.18 16.81 13.52
CA PHE A 249 -1.09 17.08 12.86
C PHE A 249 -1.62 18.51 13.07
N ASP A 250 -1.07 19.23 14.04
CA ASP A 250 -1.48 20.62 14.33
C ASP A 250 -1.11 21.57 13.18
N ALA A 251 -1.78 22.72 13.14
CA ALA A 251 -1.61 23.70 12.07
C ALA A 251 -0.14 24.12 11.86
N ALA A 252 0.61 24.34 12.94
CA ALA A 252 2.02 24.75 12.84
C ALA A 252 2.89 23.63 12.22
N SER A 253 2.64 22.39 12.59
CA SER A 253 3.32 21.21 12.01
C SER A 253 2.98 21.03 10.53
N VAL A 254 1.71 21.23 10.17
CA VAL A 254 1.23 21.16 8.76
C VAL A 254 1.87 22.27 7.93
N ASP A 255 1.89 23.52 8.42
CA ASP A 255 2.51 24.65 7.73
C ASP A 255 4.03 24.43 7.53
N ALA A 256 4.71 23.93 8.57
CA ALA A 256 6.14 23.61 8.47
C ALA A 256 6.40 22.50 7.43
N ALA A 257 5.57 21.46 7.39
CA ALA A 257 5.67 20.39 6.40
C ALA A 257 5.40 20.93 4.99
N CYS A 258 4.38 21.76 4.79
CA CYS A 258 4.09 22.40 3.51
C CYS A 258 5.26 23.27 3.03
N ALA A 259 5.90 24.02 3.92
CA ALA A 259 7.06 24.82 3.59
C ALA A 259 8.28 23.97 3.17
N GLU A 260 8.50 22.83 3.83
CA GLU A 260 9.56 21.88 3.47
C GLU A 260 9.32 21.23 2.10
N ILE A 261 8.07 20.81 1.83
CA ILE A 261 7.66 20.25 0.54
C ILE A 261 7.85 21.27 -0.59
N ALA A 262 7.37 22.51 -0.38
CA ALA A 262 7.51 23.60 -1.36
C ALA A 262 8.98 23.96 -1.63
N LYS A 263 9.84 23.99 -0.59
CA LYS A 263 11.28 24.21 -0.72
C LYS A 263 11.96 23.14 -1.59
N ALA A 264 11.41 21.92 -1.60
CA ALA A 264 11.91 20.84 -2.44
C ALA A 264 11.38 20.92 -3.90
N GLY A 265 10.59 21.93 -4.24
CA GLY A 265 9.99 22.13 -5.56
C GLY A 265 8.80 21.20 -5.85
N LEU A 266 8.17 20.67 -4.81
CA LEU A 266 7.00 19.81 -4.89
C LEU A 266 5.72 20.58 -4.54
N ALA A 267 4.57 20.12 -5.03
CA ALA A 267 3.27 20.66 -4.63
C ALA A 267 3.04 20.40 -3.13
N ALA A 268 2.70 21.44 -2.37
CA ALA A 268 2.46 21.38 -0.94
C ALA A 268 1.10 20.71 -0.65
N ARG A 269 0.95 19.46 -1.01
CA ARG A 269 -0.21 18.61 -0.76
C ARG A 269 0.21 17.47 0.16
N LEU A 270 -0.51 17.28 1.23
CA LEU A 270 -0.22 16.25 2.21
C LEU A 270 -1.51 15.65 2.79
N MET A 271 -1.37 14.50 3.39
CA MET A 271 -2.42 13.82 4.14
C MET A 271 -2.02 13.74 5.61
N VAL A 272 -2.96 13.89 6.52
CA VAL A 272 -2.76 13.67 7.96
C VAL A 272 -3.30 12.29 8.33
N ASP A 273 -2.44 11.46 8.90
CA ASP A 273 -2.82 10.16 9.46
C ASP A 273 -3.25 10.34 10.92
N PHE A 274 -4.52 10.18 11.21
CA PHE A 274 -5.11 10.35 12.55
C PHE A 274 -4.69 9.26 13.55
N SER A 275 -4.05 8.21 13.06
CA SER A 275 -3.52 7.10 13.86
C SER A 275 -2.04 7.29 14.22
N HIS A 276 -1.37 6.21 14.57
CA HIS A 276 0.07 6.08 14.79
C HIS A 276 0.62 7.05 15.85
N GLY A 277 1.60 7.87 15.50
CA GLY A 277 2.20 8.85 16.39
C GLY A 277 1.22 9.96 16.77
N ASN A 278 0.39 10.39 15.84
CA ASN A 278 -0.57 11.48 16.04
C ASN A 278 -1.61 11.17 17.14
N SER A 279 -2.11 9.94 17.19
CA SER A 279 -3.03 9.50 18.27
C SER A 279 -2.32 8.71 19.38
N ARG A 280 -0.97 8.69 19.41
CA ARG A 280 -0.19 7.86 20.36
C ARG A 280 -0.64 6.40 20.37
N LYS A 281 -1.11 5.89 19.20
CA LYS A 281 -1.69 4.56 18.98
C LYS A 281 -2.95 4.26 19.81
N GLN A 282 -3.65 5.30 20.28
CA GLN A 282 -4.91 5.19 21.01
C GLN A 282 -6.07 5.56 20.10
N TYR A 283 -6.97 4.60 19.84
CA TYR A 283 -8.04 4.81 18.85
C TYR A 283 -9.01 5.96 19.22
N LYS A 284 -9.23 6.22 20.52
CA LYS A 284 -10.09 7.31 20.97
C LYS A 284 -9.51 8.70 20.66
N LEU A 285 -8.17 8.84 20.67
CA LEU A 285 -7.53 10.12 20.38
C LEU A 285 -7.60 10.50 18.88
N GLN A 286 -8.03 9.60 18.01
CA GLN A 286 -8.27 9.93 16.60
C GLN A 286 -9.36 10.98 16.41
N MET A 287 -10.34 11.04 17.33
CA MET A 287 -11.37 12.08 17.33
C MET A 287 -10.75 13.45 17.62
N GLU A 288 -9.88 13.54 18.62
CA GLU A 288 -9.17 14.78 18.96
C GLU A 288 -8.28 15.26 17.80
N VAL A 289 -7.63 14.35 17.09
CA VAL A 289 -6.86 14.68 15.87
C VAL A 289 -7.77 15.21 14.75
N CYS A 290 -8.99 14.68 14.64
CA CYS A 290 -9.97 15.13 13.66
C CYS A 290 -10.49 16.55 13.95
N ASP A 291 -10.68 16.87 15.24
CA ASP A 291 -11.28 18.13 15.70
C ASP A 291 -10.28 19.30 15.71
N SER A 292 -8.98 19.04 15.50
CA SER A 292 -7.89 20.03 15.52
C SER A 292 -7.59 20.61 14.15
#